data_98d2c44c796feef2786dd979936b2e72
#
_entry.id   98d2c44c796feef2786dd979936b2e72
#
_cell.length_a   1.000
_cell.length_b   1.000
_cell.length_c   1.000
_cell.angle_alpha   90.00
_cell.angle_beta   90.00
_cell.angle_gamma   90.00
#
_symmetry.space_group_name_H-M   'P 1'
#
loop_
_entity.id
_entity.type
_entity.pdbx_description
1 polymer ?
#
loop_
_entity_poly.entity_id
_entity_poly.type
_entity_poly.pdbx_seq_one_letter_code
_entity_poly.pdbx_strand_id
1 'polypeptide(L)'
;DSVNKDMGLLAETCKLDDFQYMIELPSLQPSQKIKFISSIFAKNMSDISLALIHLVIKNKRENYLAGIARNFRDLYRTEKGIRSAELVTAQEVDDSTIKSIRELITKSFDSDVELSASLDGDLIGGFVLKIEDQQYDSSVASNLKRMKKQLLQK
;
A
#
# COMPACT_ATOMS: atom_id res chain seq x y z
N ASP A 1 12.28 10.91 4.29
CA ASP A 1 10.89 10.99 4.77
C ASP A 1 10.01 11.84 3.86
N SER A 2 10.45 13.04 3.43
CA SER A 2 9.68 13.90 2.52
C SER A 2 9.40 13.21 1.18
N VAL A 3 10.42 12.64 0.55
CA VAL A 3 10.29 11.92 -0.73
C VAL A 3 9.33 10.73 -0.61
N ASN A 4 9.29 10.03 0.54
CA ASN A 4 8.35 8.94 0.74
C ASN A 4 6.89 9.43 0.77
N LYS A 5 6.63 10.59 1.40
CA LYS A 5 5.31 11.23 1.36
C LYS A 5 4.93 11.64 -0.05
N ASP A 6 5.88 12.20 -0.80
CA ASP A 6 5.69 12.60 -2.19
C ASP A 6 5.35 11.41 -3.08
N MET A 7 6.06 10.28 -2.90
CA MET A 7 5.78 9.03 -3.64
C MET A 7 4.42 8.43 -3.24
N GLY A 8 4.01 8.58 -1.97
CA GLY A 8 2.66 8.23 -1.53
C GLY A 8 1.58 9.04 -2.27
N LEU A 9 1.75 10.37 -2.31
CA LEU A 9 0.84 11.27 -3.03
C LEU A 9 0.78 10.93 -4.54
N LEU A 10 1.95 10.66 -5.13
CA LEU A 10 2.02 10.24 -6.54
C LEU A 10 1.28 8.93 -6.78
N ALA A 11 1.47 7.93 -5.91
CA ALA A 11 0.80 6.64 -6.02
C ALA A 11 -0.72 6.76 -5.94
N GLU A 12 -1.24 7.59 -5.03
CA GLU A 12 -2.68 7.86 -4.92
C GLU A 12 -3.22 8.62 -6.14
N THR A 13 -2.48 9.63 -6.62
CA THR A 13 -2.89 10.38 -7.80
C THR A 13 -2.90 9.50 -9.06
N CYS A 14 -1.96 8.57 -9.17
CA CYS A 14 -1.91 7.61 -10.27
C CYS A 14 -3.07 6.59 -10.26
N LYS A 15 -3.87 6.49 -9.20
CA LYS A 15 -5.10 5.67 -9.18
C LYS A 15 -6.29 6.37 -9.82
N LEU A 16 -6.23 7.69 -10.02
CA LEU A 16 -7.30 8.46 -10.63
C LEU A 16 -7.30 8.23 -12.15
N ASP A 17 -8.43 7.77 -12.69
CA ASP A 17 -8.59 7.46 -14.11
C ASP A 17 -8.28 8.67 -15.00
N ASP A 18 -8.71 9.85 -14.61
CA ASP A 18 -8.45 11.10 -15.33
C ASP A 18 -6.95 11.42 -15.44
N PHE A 19 -6.21 11.16 -14.38
CA PHE A 19 -4.76 11.39 -14.36
C PHE A 19 -4.01 10.38 -15.24
N GLN A 20 -4.40 9.11 -15.16
CA GLN A 20 -3.86 8.06 -16.03
C GLN A 20 -4.14 8.38 -17.49
N TYR A 21 -5.40 8.66 -17.83
CA TYR A 21 -5.80 9.02 -19.18
C TYR A 21 -4.98 10.17 -19.73
N MET A 22 -4.82 11.25 -18.96
CA MET A 22 -4.06 12.43 -19.38
C MET A 22 -2.57 12.10 -19.60
N ILE A 23 -1.96 11.32 -18.69
CA ILE A 23 -0.54 10.95 -18.77
C ILE A 23 -0.27 10.04 -19.98
N GLU A 24 -1.19 9.12 -20.27
CA GLU A 24 -1.05 8.14 -21.34
C GLU A 24 -1.39 8.68 -22.73
N LEU A 25 -2.01 9.86 -22.84
CA LEU A 25 -2.35 10.47 -24.12
C LEU A 25 -1.11 10.63 -25.02
N PRO A 26 -1.05 9.94 -26.18
CA PRO A 26 0.10 10.02 -27.09
C PRO A 26 0.21 11.36 -27.79
N SER A 27 -0.93 12.08 -27.91
CA SER A 27 -1.01 13.39 -28.58
C SER A 27 -0.37 14.52 -27.78
N LEU A 28 -0.18 14.34 -26.45
CA LEU A 28 0.42 15.36 -25.61
C LEU A 28 1.96 15.27 -25.66
N GLN A 29 2.58 16.39 -25.95
CA GLN A 29 4.04 16.49 -25.93
C GLN A 29 4.56 16.38 -24.46
N PRO A 30 5.77 15.82 -24.26
CA PRO A 30 6.36 15.72 -22.93
C PRO A 30 6.42 17.06 -22.17
N SER A 31 6.65 18.18 -22.88
CA SER A 31 6.68 19.52 -22.30
C SER A 31 5.33 19.94 -21.73
N GLN A 32 4.23 19.54 -22.35
CA GLN A 32 2.87 19.84 -21.88
C GLN A 32 2.52 18.99 -20.66
N LYS A 33 2.86 17.70 -20.68
CA LYS A 33 2.70 16.80 -19.54
C LYS A 33 3.49 17.31 -18.32
N ILE A 34 4.73 17.75 -18.50
CA ILE A 34 5.56 18.34 -17.44
C ILE A 34 4.89 19.60 -16.85
N LYS A 35 4.41 20.52 -17.68
CA LYS A 35 3.72 21.74 -17.19
C LYS A 35 2.49 21.38 -16.38
N PHE A 36 1.70 20.42 -16.84
CA PHE A 36 0.51 19.95 -16.13
C PHE A 36 0.86 19.36 -14.76
N ILE A 37 1.82 18.45 -14.71
CA ILE A 37 2.28 17.85 -13.46
C ILE A 37 2.85 18.88 -12.51
N SER A 38 3.65 19.82 -13.01
CA SER A 38 4.16 20.92 -12.18
C SER A 38 3.03 21.77 -11.59
N SER A 39 1.95 22.02 -12.34
CA SER A 39 0.80 22.78 -11.82
C SER A 39 0.06 22.07 -10.67
N ILE A 40 0.02 20.75 -10.68
CA ILE A 40 -0.64 19.94 -9.64
C ILE A 40 0.26 19.78 -8.40
N PHE A 41 1.52 19.47 -8.62
CA PHE A 41 2.41 18.98 -7.55
C PHE A 41 3.41 20.02 -7.01
N ALA A 42 3.64 21.15 -7.70
CA ALA A 42 4.67 22.13 -7.31
C ALA A 42 4.53 22.67 -5.88
N LYS A 43 3.32 22.68 -5.32
CA LYS A 43 3.07 23.16 -3.95
C LYS A 43 3.23 22.09 -2.87
N ASN A 44 3.13 20.81 -3.26
CA ASN A 44 2.98 19.71 -2.31
C ASN A 44 4.11 18.68 -2.39
N MET A 45 5.01 18.81 -3.37
CA MET A 45 6.14 17.91 -3.58
C MET A 45 7.47 18.60 -3.50
N SER A 46 8.50 17.87 -3.09
CA SER A 46 9.88 18.33 -3.09
C SER A 46 10.44 18.45 -4.52
N ASP A 47 11.43 19.33 -4.71
CA ASP A 47 12.08 19.53 -6.01
C ASP A 47 12.71 18.25 -6.55
N ILE A 48 13.23 17.39 -5.67
CA ILE A 48 13.82 16.10 -6.02
C ILE A 48 12.77 15.16 -6.65
N SER A 49 11.60 15.07 -6.02
CA SER A 49 10.48 14.24 -6.51
C SER A 49 9.96 14.76 -7.85
N LEU A 50 9.83 16.08 -8.00
CA LEU A 50 9.45 16.71 -9.27
C LEU A 50 10.47 16.45 -10.37
N ALA A 51 11.77 16.58 -10.07
CA ALA A 51 12.84 16.32 -11.02
C ALA A 51 12.82 14.85 -11.51
N LEU A 52 12.55 13.90 -10.62
CA LEU A 52 12.38 12.49 -10.98
C LEU A 52 11.21 12.30 -11.95
N ILE A 53 10.04 12.85 -11.64
CA ILE A 53 8.85 12.75 -12.50
C ILE A 53 9.12 13.37 -13.87
N HIS A 54 9.74 14.55 -13.92
CA HIS A 54 10.11 15.21 -15.18
C HIS A 54 11.08 14.35 -16.01
N LEU A 55 12.05 13.70 -15.37
CA LEU A 55 12.99 12.80 -16.03
C LEU A 55 12.27 11.60 -16.65
N VAL A 56 11.33 11.00 -15.93
CA VAL A 56 10.54 9.85 -16.40
C VAL A 56 9.71 10.24 -17.62
N ILE A 57 9.02 11.39 -17.58
CA ILE A 57 8.20 11.88 -18.69
C ILE A 57 9.07 12.26 -19.90
N LYS A 58 10.22 12.92 -19.67
CA LYS A 58 11.16 13.27 -20.74
C LYS A 58 11.64 12.02 -21.51
N ASN A 59 11.78 10.90 -20.79
CA ASN A 59 12.16 9.61 -21.38
C ASN A 59 10.96 8.83 -21.95
N LYS A 60 9.76 9.40 -21.99
CA LYS A 60 8.52 8.74 -22.46
C LYS A 60 8.21 7.45 -21.71
N ARG A 61 8.45 7.44 -20.40
CA ARG A 61 8.24 6.29 -19.50
C ARG A 61 7.19 6.56 -18.43
N GLU A 62 6.26 7.46 -18.71
CA GLU A 62 5.22 7.90 -17.79
C GLU A 62 4.32 6.76 -17.29
N ASN A 63 4.11 5.72 -18.07
CA ASN A 63 3.31 4.55 -17.70
C ASN A 63 3.90 3.78 -16.49
N TYR A 64 5.19 3.97 -16.22
CA TYR A 64 5.86 3.34 -15.09
C TYR A 64 5.79 4.16 -13.80
N LEU A 65 5.24 5.38 -13.81
CA LEU A 65 5.21 6.26 -12.62
C LEU A 65 4.54 5.60 -11.42
N ALA A 66 3.40 4.95 -11.62
CA ALA A 66 2.71 4.21 -10.55
C ALA A 66 3.57 3.07 -9.97
N GLY A 67 4.23 2.32 -10.84
CA GLY A 67 5.16 1.25 -10.45
C GLY A 67 6.38 1.78 -9.71
N ILE A 68 6.97 2.88 -10.19
CA ILE A 68 8.11 3.55 -9.54
C ILE A 68 7.74 4.00 -8.13
N ALA A 69 6.59 4.65 -7.98
CA ALA A 69 6.13 5.13 -6.68
C ALA A 69 5.89 3.97 -5.70
N ARG A 70 5.29 2.86 -6.14
CA ARG A 70 5.07 1.66 -5.33
C ARG A 70 6.39 1.03 -4.90
N ASN A 71 7.27 0.73 -5.85
CA ASN A 71 8.56 0.09 -5.58
C ASN A 71 9.44 0.95 -4.67
N PHE A 72 9.42 2.27 -4.83
CA PHE A 72 10.15 3.17 -3.93
C PHE A 72 9.64 3.03 -2.49
N ARG A 73 8.32 3.00 -2.28
CA ARG A 73 7.74 2.84 -0.95
C ARG A 73 8.09 1.49 -0.32
N ASP A 74 8.11 0.43 -1.12
CA ASP A 74 8.47 -0.90 -0.64
C ASP A 74 9.97 -0.96 -0.24
N LEU A 75 10.86 -0.38 -1.05
CA LEU A 75 12.28 -0.25 -0.71
C LEU A 75 12.49 0.61 0.53
N TYR A 76 11.75 1.72 0.65
CA TYR A 76 11.82 2.60 1.82
C TYR A 76 11.40 1.87 3.09
N ARG A 77 10.32 1.07 3.05
CA ARG A 77 9.89 0.23 4.17
C ARG A 77 10.97 -0.76 4.58
N THR A 78 11.54 -1.46 3.60
CA THR A 78 12.64 -2.42 3.83
C THR A 78 13.84 -1.74 4.48
N GLU A 79 14.26 -0.58 3.97
CA GLU A 79 15.39 0.19 4.51
C GLU A 79 15.15 0.71 5.94
N LYS A 80 13.92 1.09 6.24
CA LYS A 80 13.51 1.54 7.59
C LYS A 80 13.18 0.39 8.54
N GLY A 81 13.17 -0.85 8.07
CA GLY A 81 12.73 -1.99 8.86
C GLY A 81 11.25 -1.95 9.25
N ILE A 82 10.43 -1.21 8.46
CA ILE A 82 8.99 -1.10 8.69
C ILE A 82 8.32 -2.33 8.07
N ARG A 83 7.67 -3.13 8.88
CA ARG A 83 6.90 -4.29 8.41
C ARG A 83 5.50 -3.88 7.99
N SER A 84 5.05 -4.39 6.86
CA SER A 84 3.67 -4.22 6.41
C SER A 84 2.81 -5.35 6.95
N ALA A 85 1.72 -5.01 7.63
CA ALA A 85 0.73 -5.95 8.10
C ALA A 85 -0.66 -5.58 7.57
N GLU A 86 -1.41 -6.57 7.12
CA GLU A 86 -2.80 -6.43 6.69
C GLU A 86 -3.69 -7.25 7.63
N LEU A 87 -4.64 -6.58 8.29
CA LEU A 87 -5.67 -7.20 9.10
C LEU A 87 -6.95 -7.29 8.29
N VAL A 88 -7.35 -8.49 7.89
CA VAL A 88 -8.60 -8.75 7.18
C VAL A 88 -9.64 -9.24 8.19
N THR A 89 -10.79 -8.57 8.26
CA THR A 89 -11.85 -8.85 9.24
C THR A 89 -13.20 -9.00 8.57
N ALA A 90 -14.10 -9.74 9.19
CA ALA A 90 -15.49 -9.90 8.74
C ALA A 90 -16.37 -8.67 9.03
N GLN A 91 -15.99 -7.84 9.99
CA GLN A 91 -16.72 -6.65 10.43
C GLN A 91 -15.75 -5.51 10.69
N GLU A 92 -16.27 -4.29 10.69
CA GLU A 92 -15.47 -3.12 11.05
C GLU A 92 -14.90 -3.27 12.46
N VAL A 93 -13.63 -2.98 12.60
CA VAL A 93 -12.88 -3.04 13.85
C VAL A 93 -12.64 -1.61 14.32
N ASP A 94 -12.91 -1.36 15.59
CA ASP A 94 -12.68 -0.05 16.19
C ASP A 94 -11.19 0.31 16.26
N ASP A 95 -10.90 1.60 16.19
CA ASP A 95 -9.52 2.12 16.20
C ASP A 95 -8.72 1.70 17.43
N SER A 96 -9.39 1.46 18.56
CA SER A 96 -8.75 1.01 19.79
C SER A 96 -8.20 -0.40 19.67
N THR A 97 -8.95 -1.29 19.02
CA THR A 97 -8.52 -2.67 18.73
C THR A 97 -7.39 -2.70 17.70
N ILE A 98 -7.47 -1.88 16.66
CA ILE A 98 -6.39 -1.74 15.66
C ILE A 98 -5.09 -1.29 16.33
N LYS A 99 -5.15 -0.31 17.24
CA LYS A 99 -3.98 0.14 18.02
C LYS A 99 -3.39 -0.96 18.88
N SER A 100 -4.25 -1.70 19.61
CA SER A 100 -3.81 -2.80 20.47
C SER A 100 -3.12 -3.92 19.66
N ILE A 101 -3.67 -4.29 18.51
CA ILE A 101 -3.08 -5.27 17.59
C ILE A 101 -1.72 -4.77 17.07
N ARG A 102 -1.64 -3.49 16.67
CA ARG A 102 -0.39 -2.88 16.22
C ARG A 102 0.70 -2.96 17.30
N GLU A 103 0.37 -2.60 18.53
CA GLU A 103 1.29 -2.66 19.66
C GLU A 103 1.77 -4.09 19.94
N LEU A 104 0.89 -5.09 19.87
CA LEU A 104 1.24 -6.49 20.02
C LEU A 104 2.21 -6.96 18.94
N ILE A 105 1.95 -6.60 17.68
CA ILE A 105 2.81 -6.97 16.55
C ILE A 105 4.18 -6.28 16.69
N THR A 106 4.20 -4.97 16.99
CA THR A 106 5.43 -4.21 17.20
C THR A 106 6.30 -4.83 18.31
N LYS A 107 5.70 -5.22 19.43
CA LYS A 107 6.41 -5.90 20.53
C LYS A 107 6.94 -7.29 20.14
N SER A 108 6.18 -8.02 19.31
CA SER A 108 6.56 -9.39 18.93
C SER A 108 7.69 -9.44 17.91
N PHE A 109 7.78 -8.43 17.05
CA PHE A 109 8.74 -8.39 15.94
C PHE A 109 9.87 -7.37 16.14
N ASP A 110 9.85 -6.60 17.24
CA ASP A 110 10.83 -5.55 17.56
C ASP A 110 11.08 -4.58 16.37
N SER A 111 10.01 -4.23 15.67
CA SER A 111 10.05 -3.40 14.46
C SER A 111 8.78 -2.57 14.32
N ASP A 112 8.89 -1.40 13.71
CA ASP A 112 7.73 -0.58 13.38
C ASP A 112 6.82 -1.33 12.41
N VAL A 113 5.48 -1.24 12.64
CA VAL A 113 4.48 -1.94 11.85
C VAL A 113 3.48 -0.95 11.26
N GLU A 114 3.38 -0.97 9.94
CA GLU A 114 2.31 -0.29 9.22
C GLU A 114 1.12 -1.26 9.06
N LEU A 115 0.12 -1.12 9.93
CA LEU A 115 -1.08 -1.97 9.93
C LEU A 115 -2.17 -1.33 9.09
N SER A 116 -2.63 -2.02 8.05
CA SER A 116 -3.83 -1.71 7.28
C SER A 116 -4.96 -2.66 7.66
N ALA A 117 -6.18 -2.15 7.74
CA ALA A 117 -7.37 -2.97 7.96
C ALA A 117 -8.20 -3.02 6.67
N SER A 118 -8.66 -4.20 6.30
CA SER A 118 -9.56 -4.43 5.18
C SER A 118 -10.74 -5.32 5.61
N LEU A 119 -11.89 -5.09 4.97
CA LEU A 119 -13.10 -5.89 5.19
C LEU A 119 -13.21 -6.96 4.11
N ASP A 120 -13.51 -8.18 4.54
CA ASP A 120 -13.81 -9.29 3.64
C ASP A 120 -15.15 -9.91 4.06
N GLY A 121 -16.18 -9.68 3.25
CA GLY A 121 -17.53 -10.20 3.48
C GLY A 121 -17.65 -11.73 3.35
N ASP A 122 -16.67 -12.39 2.77
CA ASP A 122 -16.63 -13.86 2.66
C ASP A 122 -16.16 -14.52 3.96
N LEU A 123 -15.59 -13.76 4.89
CA LEU A 123 -15.25 -14.23 6.21
C LEU A 123 -16.51 -14.34 7.07
N ILE A 124 -16.88 -15.56 7.48
CA ILE A 124 -18.00 -15.84 8.38
C ILE A 124 -17.77 -15.21 9.77
N GLY A 125 -16.51 -14.98 10.15
CA GLY A 125 -16.09 -14.38 11.43
C GLY A 125 -14.62 -14.65 11.73
N GLY A 126 -14.10 -13.95 12.73
CA GLY A 126 -12.68 -13.96 13.07
C GLY A 126 -11.86 -12.97 12.23
N PHE A 127 -10.57 -13.21 12.13
CA PHE A 127 -9.66 -12.35 11.39
C PHE A 127 -8.55 -13.15 10.71
N VAL A 128 -7.98 -12.57 9.67
CA VAL A 128 -6.75 -13.03 9.02
C VAL A 128 -5.73 -11.90 9.13
N LEU A 129 -4.60 -12.18 9.73
CA LEU A 129 -3.48 -11.26 9.83
C LEU A 129 -2.38 -11.71 8.87
N LYS A 130 -2.07 -10.87 7.89
CA LYS A 130 -0.96 -11.09 6.96
C LYS A 130 0.17 -10.15 7.34
N ILE A 131 1.36 -10.68 7.55
CA ILE A 131 2.57 -9.92 7.85
C ILE A 131 3.63 -10.35 6.84
N GLU A 132 3.95 -9.48 5.88
CA GLU A 132 4.85 -9.84 4.78
C GLU A 132 4.39 -11.14 4.08
N ASP A 133 5.21 -12.20 4.13
CA ASP A 133 4.92 -13.50 3.53
C ASP A 133 4.23 -14.49 4.50
N GLN A 134 3.97 -14.09 5.74
CA GLN A 134 3.34 -14.93 6.74
C GLN A 134 1.87 -14.57 6.92
N GLN A 135 1.02 -15.60 6.96
CA GLN A 135 -0.42 -15.45 7.18
C GLN A 135 -0.84 -16.20 8.44
N TYR A 136 -1.44 -15.48 9.37
CA TYR A 136 -2.05 -16.01 10.58
C TYR A 136 -3.58 -15.98 10.41
N ASP A 137 -4.15 -17.15 10.08
CA ASP A 137 -5.58 -17.31 9.86
C ASP A 137 -6.27 -17.78 11.16
N SER A 138 -7.01 -16.89 11.76
CA SER A 138 -7.85 -17.10 12.95
C SER A 138 -9.34 -17.07 12.61
N SER A 139 -9.71 -17.27 11.34
CA SER A 139 -11.10 -17.29 10.92
C SER A 139 -11.85 -18.48 11.52
N VAL A 140 -13.16 -18.29 11.72
CA VAL A 140 -14.06 -19.36 12.21
C VAL A 140 -14.07 -20.54 11.25
N ALA A 141 -14.05 -20.29 9.94
CA ALA A 141 -14.03 -21.33 8.92
C ALA A 141 -12.77 -22.22 9.02
N SER A 142 -11.60 -21.63 9.18
CA SER A 142 -10.32 -22.36 9.34
C SER A 142 -10.26 -23.13 10.67
N ASN A 143 -10.78 -22.54 11.74
CA ASN A 143 -10.87 -23.22 13.03
C ASN A 143 -11.78 -24.45 12.95
N LEU A 144 -12.96 -24.34 12.34
CA LEU A 144 -13.88 -25.47 12.12
C LEU A 144 -13.26 -26.55 11.24
N LYS A 145 -12.57 -26.16 10.16
CA LYS A 145 -11.87 -27.09 9.29
C LYS A 145 -10.77 -27.86 10.02
N ARG A 146 -10.03 -27.18 10.92
CA ARG A 146 -9.00 -27.80 11.75
C ARG A 146 -9.61 -28.79 12.74
N MET A 147 -10.69 -28.42 13.43
CA MET A 147 -11.41 -29.30 14.35
C MET A 147 -11.97 -30.54 13.63
N LYS A 148 -12.60 -30.35 12.46
CA LYS A 148 -13.09 -31.47 11.64
C LYS A 148 -11.96 -32.43 11.26
N LYS A 149 -10.80 -31.91 10.88
CA LYS A 149 -9.63 -32.74 10.55
C LYS A 149 -9.11 -33.53 11.74
N GLN A 150 -9.07 -32.93 12.92
CA GLN A 150 -8.66 -33.59 14.16
C GLN A 150 -9.62 -34.72 14.58
N LEU A 151 -10.92 -34.53 14.37
CA LEU A 151 -11.96 -35.56 14.66
C LEU A 151 -11.96 -36.74 13.68
N LEU A 152 -11.51 -36.50 12.44
CA LEU A 152 -11.47 -37.54 11.39
C LEU A 152 -10.14 -38.33 11.36
N GLN A 153 -9.13 -37.89 12.10
CA GLN A 153 -7.82 -38.54 12.21
C GLN A 153 -7.67 -39.46 13.45
N LYS A 154 -8.82 -39.94 14.00
CA LYS A 154 -8.85 -41.00 15.03
C LYS A 154 -9.03 -42.36 14.40
#